data_729a851a40378b92edbe7ed8525cc4df
#
_entry.id   729a851a40378b92edbe7ed8525cc4df
#
_cell.length_a   1.000
_cell.length_b   1.000
_cell.length_c   1.000
_cell.angle_alpha   90.00
_cell.angle_beta   90.00
_cell.angle_gamma   90.00
#
_symmetry.space_group_name_H-M   'P 1'
#
loop_
_entity.id
_entity.type
_entity.pdbx_description
1 polymer ?
#
loop_
_entity_poly.entity_id
_entity_poly.type
_entity_poly.pdbx_seq_one_letter_code
_entity_poly.pdbx_strand_id
1 'polypeptide(L)'
;MKYRKVGDSDLTVSEISLGSWLTYGVGVERDKAAACVDRSFELGINFIDTANVYGRGAAESVLGELLAGRPRDSYVLATKVFGAMSDTDQGLSAVQIAKQMDASLQRLKVDHVDL
;
A
#
# COMPACT_ATOMS: atom_id res chain seq x y z
N MET A 1 20.15 3.55 4.53
CA MET A 1 18.97 4.26 3.98
C MET A 1 18.95 5.67 4.51
N LYS A 2 18.55 6.66 3.71
CA LYS A 2 18.28 8.02 4.17
C LYS A 2 16.77 8.19 4.34
N TYR A 3 16.39 9.07 5.26
CA TYR A 3 15.00 9.35 5.58
C TYR A 3 14.73 10.84 5.48
N ARG A 4 13.47 11.20 5.17
CA ARG A 4 13.02 12.59 5.14
C ARG A 4 11.55 12.71 5.57
N LYS A 5 11.18 13.87 6.05
CA LYS A 5 9.78 14.17 6.39
C LYS A 5 8.93 14.35 5.13
N VAL A 6 7.67 13.95 5.24
CA VAL A 6 6.66 14.21 4.23
C VAL A 6 6.05 15.59 4.50
N GLY A 7 6.56 16.61 3.82
CA GLY A 7 6.16 18.00 4.04
C GLY A 7 6.34 18.42 5.50
N ASP A 8 5.32 19.07 6.05
CA ASP A 8 5.29 19.55 7.44
C ASP A 8 4.68 18.53 8.41
N SER A 9 4.40 17.32 7.95
CA SER A 9 3.84 16.24 8.78
C SER A 9 4.89 15.60 9.69
N ASP A 10 4.43 14.79 10.64
CA ASP A 10 5.32 13.98 11.49
C ASP A 10 5.77 12.67 10.84
N LEU A 11 5.26 12.37 9.63
CA LEU A 11 5.65 11.18 8.89
C LEU A 11 7.09 11.29 8.40
N THR A 12 7.90 10.29 8.76
CA THR A 12 9.28 10.16 8.31
C THR A 12 9.42 8.91 7.45
N VAL A 13 9.77 9.09 6.19
CA VAL A 13 9.84 8.03 5.19
C VAL A 13 11.25 7.85 4.65
N SER A 14 11.57 6.63 4.24
CA SER A 14 12.78 6.35 3.45
C SER A 14 12.72 7.07 2.10
N GLU A 15 13.86 7.55 1.61
CA GLU A 15 13.94 8.23 0.29
C GLU A 15 13.56 7.31 -0.87
N ILE A 16 13.65 6.01 -0.66
CA ILE A 16 13.21 4.98 -1.61
C ILE A 16 11.98 4.30 -1.00
N SER A 17 10.92 4.16 -1.79
CA SER A 17 9.71 3.41 -1.42
C SER A 17 9.62 2.09 -2.15
N LEU A 18 8.93 1.13 -1.55
CA LEU A 18 8.51 -0.09 -2.21
C LEU A 18 7.15 0.11 -2.87
N GLY A 19 7.11 0.14 -4.21
CA GLY A 19 5.89 0.23 -4.98
C GLY A 19 5.36 -1.15 -5.38
N SER A 20 4.05 -1.25 -5.55
CA SER A 20 3.36 -2.51 -5.89
C SER A 20 2.69 -2.53 -7.28
N TRP A 21 2.82 -1.47 -8.05
CA TRP A 21 2.18 -1.36 -9.36
C TRP A 21 2.76 -2.37 -10.35
N LEU A 22 1.87 -3.05 -11.08
CA LEU A 22 2.16 -4.07 -12.11
C LEU A 22 2.94 -5.30 -11.59
N THR A 23 3.16 -5.41 -10.30
CA THR A 23 3.96 -6.47 -9.70
C THR A 23 3.13 -7.39 -8.82
N TYR A 24 2.66 -6.91 -7.69
CA TYR A 24 2.02 -7.76 -6.69
C TYR A 24 0.58 -8.13 -7.07
N GLY A 25 0.28 -9.42 -6.99
CA GLY A 25 -1.03 -9.96 -7.30
C GLY A 25 -1.35 -10.06 -8.81
N VAL A 26 -0.42 -9.66 -9.70
CA VAL A 26 -0.63 -9.67 -11.15
C VAL A 26 0.56 -10.32 -11.89
N GLY A 27 1.77 -9.78 -11.74
CA GLY A 27 2.93 -10.15 -12.56
C GLY A 27 4.05 -10.86 -11.81
N VAL A 28 4.04 -10.85 -10.47
CA VAL A 28 5.08 -11.45 -9.64
C VAL A 28 4.49 -12.54 -8.76
N GLU A 29 5.11 -13.70 -8.76
CA GLU A 29 4.74 -14.81 -7.88
C GLU A 29 4.86 -14.39 -6.41
N ARG A 30 3.96 -14.93 -5.57
CA ARG A 30 3.84 -14.56 -4.17
C ARG A 30 5.15 -14.69 -3.38
N ASP A 31 5.92 -15.76 -3.60
CA ASP A 31 7.18 -15.99 -2.89
C ASP A 31 8.25 -14.97 -3.24
N LYS A 32 8.28 -14.54 -4.50
CA LYS A 32 9.16 -13.46 -4.96
C LYS A 32 8.74 -12.10 -4.40
N ALA A 33 7.43 -11.86 -4.32
CA ALA A 33 6.89 -10.66 -3.68
C ALA A 33 7.24 -10.64 -2.18
N ALA A 34 7.11 -11.76 -1.48
CA ALA A 34 7.49 -11.90 -0.08
C ALA A 34 8.97 -11.60 0.13
N ALA A 35 9.86 -12.23 -0.66
CA ALA A 35 11.29 -11.99 -0.58
C ALA A 35 11.66 -10.52 -0.86
N CYS A 36 10.96 -9.86 -1.78
CA CYS A 36 11.16 -8.44 -2.09
C CYS A 36 10.73 -7.55 -0.92
N VAL A 37 9.57 -7.82 -0.29
CA VAL A 37 9.10 -7.11 0.90
C VAL A 37 10.08 -7.31 2.05
N ASP A 38 10.49 -8.54 2.35
CA ASP A 38 11.45 -8.83 3.42
C ASP A 38 12.76 -8.07 3.19
N ARG A 39 13.30 -8.16 1.97
CA ARG A 39 14.54 -7.47 1.63
C ARG A 39 14.43 -5.95 1.73
N SER A 40 13.28 -5.38 1.39
CA SER A 40 13.06 -3.94 1.52
C SER A 40 13.18 -3.47 2.98
N PHE A 41 12.58 -4.20 3.90
CA PHE A 41 12.69 -3.90 5.34
C PHE A 41 14.12 -4.08 5.87
N GLU A 42 14.83 -5.13 5.46
CA GLU A 42 16.24 -5.33 5.80
C GLU A 42 17.13 -4.16 5.37
N LEU A 43 16.81 -3.54 4.24
CA LEU A 43 17.51 -2.38 3.71
C LEU A 43 17.07 -1.05 4.34
N GLY A 44 16.10 -1.08 5.25
CA GLY A 44 15.57 0.09 5.93
C GLY A 44 14.53 0.87 5.11
N ILE A 45 13.93 0.26 4.08
CA ILE A 45 12.77 0.86 3.41
C ILE A 45 11.57 0.72 4.34
N ASN A 46 10.99 1.85 4.72
CA ASN A 46 9.78 1.90 5.55
C ASN A 46 8.57 2.50 4.84
N PHE A 47 8.70 2.87 3.56
CA PHE A 47 7.62 3.49 2.81
C PHE A 47 7.07 2.52 1.76
N ILE A 48 5.82 2.13 1.92
CA ILE A 48 5.10 1.18 1.05
C ILE A 48 4.03 1.93 0.29
N ASP A 49 4.08 1.88 -1.05
CA ASP A 49 3.15 2.57 -1.94
C ASP A 49 2.30 1.58 -2.73
N THR A 50 0.99 1.72 -2.63
CA THR A 50 0.01 0.93 -3.37
C THR A 50 -1.17 1.79 -3.84
N ALA A 51 -2.16 1.18 -4.47
CA ALA A 51 -3.45 1.79 -4.81
C ALA A 51 -4.54 0.71 -4.94
N ASN A 52 -5.79 1.12 -4.71
CA ASN A 52 -6.93 0.21 -4.87
C ASN A 52 -7.02 -0.38 -6.29
N VAL A 53 -6.69 0.41 -7.32
CA VAL A 53 -6.79 0.01 -8.72
C VAL A 53 -5.67 -0.94 -9.16
N TYR A 54 -4.58 -1.08 -8.41
CA TYR A 54 -3.48 -1.96 -8.80
C TYR A 54 -3.91 -3.43 -8.75
N GLY A 55 -4.03 -4.03 -9.94
CA GLY A 55 -4.62 -5.34 -10.10
C GLY A 55 -6.07 -5.42 -9.57
N ARG A 56 -6.81 -4.31 -9.57
CA ARG A 56 -8.17 -4.20 -9.00
C ARG A 56 -8.27 -4.74 -7.57
N GLY A 57 -7.35 -4.32 -6.72
CA GLY A 57 -7.27 -4.70 -5.31
C GLY A 57 -6.32 -5.88 -5.02
N ALA A 58 -5.83 -6.59 -6.04
CA ALA A 58 -4.94 -7.73 -5.83
C ALA A 58 -3.62 -7.31 -5.16
N ALA A 59 -3.04 -6.16 -5.52
CA ALA A 59 -1.81 -5.67 -4.92
C ALA A 59 -2.00 -5.35 -3.43
N GLU A 60 -3.10 -4.71 -3.05
CA GLU A 60 -3.43 -4.44 -1.64
C GLU A 60 -3.65 -5.74 -0.86
N SER A 61 -4.33 -6.72 -1.45
CA SER A 61 -4.58 -8.02 -0.80
C SER A 61 -3.27 -8.77 -0.53
N VAL A 62 -2.36 -8.82 -1.50
CA VAL A 62 -1.04 -9.43 -1.33
C VAL A 62 -0.23 -8.68 -0.28
N LEU A 63 -0.20 -7.35 -0.32
CA LEU A 63 0.50 -6.56 0.71
C LEU A 63 -0.09 -6.78 2.10
N GLY A 64 -1.42 -6.85 2.24
CA GLY A 64 -2.08 -7.13 3.51
C GLY A 64 -1.65 -8.47 4.12
N GLU A 65 -1.39 -9.48 3.28
CA GLU A 65 -0.84 -10.76 3.74
C GLU A 65 0.64 -10.68 4.10
N LEU A 66 1.45 -10.01 3.28
CA LEU A 66 2.90 -9.93 3.45
C LEU A 66 3.32 -9.00 4.59
N LEU A 67 2.50 -8.01 4.91
CA LEU A 67 2.71 -7.10 6.04
C LEU A 67 2.13 -7.63 7.36
N ALA A 68 1.29 -8.67 7.30
CA ALA A 68 0.72 -9.29 8.49
C ALA A 68 1.83 -9.80 9.43
N GLY A 69 1.71 -9.47 10.72
CA GLY A 69 2.72 -9.82 11.73
C GLY A 69 3.87 -8.83 11.87
N ARG A 70 3.98 -7.82 11.01
CA ARG A 70 4.89 -6.69 11.22
C ARG A 70 4.24 -5.64 12.13
N PRO A 71 4.98 -5.02 13.05
CA PRO A 71 4.44 -3.91 13.83
C PRO A 71 3.92 -2.81 12.89
N ARG A 72 2.67 -2.37 13.08
CA ARG A 72 2.03 -1.39 12.17
C ARG A 72 2.77 -0.04 12.13
N ASP A 73 3.38 0.35 13.22
CA ASP A 73 4.19 1.56 13.37
C ASP A 73 5.61 1.45 12.79
N SER A 74 6.00 0.27 12.29
CA SER A 74 7.32 0.07 11.67
C SER A 74 7.40 0.50 10.21
N TYR A 75 6.28 0.87 9.59
CA TYR A 75 6.22 1.30 8.20
C TYR A 75 5.13 2.35 7.97
N VAL A 76 5.35 3.19 6.96
CA VAL A 76 4.38 4.15 6.43
C VAL A 76 3.70 3.53 5.22
N LEU A 77 2.38 3.40 5.28
CA LEU A 77 1.55 2.78 4.25
C LEU A 77 0.73 3.84 3.52
N ALA A 78 0.97 3.95 2.22
CA ALA A 78 0.21 4.82 1.33
C ALA A 78 -0.65 4.00 0.37
N THR A 79 -1.91 4.41 0.21
CA THR A 79 -2.78 3.90 -0.86
C THR A 79 -3.51 5.05 -1.55
N LYS A 80 -4.20 4.74 -2.63
CA LYS A 80 -4.87 5.74 -3.47
C LYS A 80 -6.27 5.26 -3.84
N VAL A 81 -7.20 6.20 -3.94
CA VAL A 81 -8.53 6.00 -4.50
C VAL A 81 -8.70 6.94 -5.70
N PHE A 82 -9.43 6.57 -6.69
CA PHE A 82 -9.79 7.33 -7.89
C PHE A 82 -10.06 6.40 -9.06
N GLY A 83 -9.15 5.47 -9.32
CA GLY A 83 -9.20 4.59 -10.48
C GLY A 83 -10.47 3.72 -10.52
N ALA A 84 -10.89 3.33 -11.72
CA ALA A 84 -12.07 2.51 -11.92
C ALA A 84 -11.87 1.09 -11.35
N MET A 85 -12.59 0.79 -10.28
CA MET A 85 -12.71 -0.56 -9.73
C MET A 85 -13.83 -1.35 -10.42
N SER A 86 -14.86 -0.64 -10.88
CA SER A 86 -15.96 -1.13 -11.73
C SER A 86 -16.55 0.04 -12.51
N ASP A 87 -17.59 -0.21 -13.29
CA ASP A 87 -18.28 0.84 -14.07
C ASP A 87 -18.94 1.89 -13.17
N THR A 88 -19.29 1.54 -11.94
CA THR A 88 -19.94 2.42 -10.97
C THR A 88 -19.03 2.90 -9.85
N ASP A 89 -17.87 2.24 -9.63
CA ASP A 89 -16.95 2.51 -8.53
C ASP A 89 -15.68 3.18 -9.06
N GLN A 90 -15.71 4.51 -9.12
CA GLN A 90 -14.59 5.33 -9.61
C GLN A 90 -14.74 6.79 -9.15
N GLY A 91 -13.67 7.55 -9.24
CA GLY A 91 -13.65 8.99 -8.98
C GLY A 91 -13.48 9.33 -7.49
N LEU A 92 -13.69 10.60 -7.17
CA LEU A 92 -13.39 11.20 -5.87
C LEU A 92 -14.62 11.85 -5.23
N SER A 93 -15.82 11.36 -5.48
CA SER A 93 -16.97 11.79 -4.69
C SER A 93 -16.82 11.33 -3.23
N ALA A 94 -17.42 12.05 -2.29
CA ALA A 94 -17.34 11.70 -0.87
C ALA A 94 -17.77 10.25 -0.60
N VAL A 95 -18.82 9.78 -1.29
CA VAL A 95 -19.29 8.40 -1.20
C VAL A 95 -18.25 7.41 -1.69
N GLN A 96 -17.60 7.70 -2.84
CA GLN A 96 -16.57 6.83 -3.39
C GLN A 96 -15.31 6.81 -2.54
N ILE A 97 -14.87 7.95 -2.02
CA ILE A 97 -13.71 8.00 -1.12
C ILE A 97 -13.94 7.09 0.09
N ALA A 98 -15.07 7.24 0.78
CA ALA A 98 -15.39 6.41 1.94
C ALA A 98 -15.47 4.92 1.58
N LYS A 99 -16.25 4.57 0.56
CA LYS A 99 -16.43 3.18 0.12
C LYS A 99 -15.11 2.51 -0.28
N GLN A 100 -14.30 3.20 -1.07
CA GLN A 100 -13.04 2.64 -1.56
C GLN A 100 -11.98 2.56 -0.47
N MET A 101 -11.97 3.51 0.47
CA MET A 101 -11.09 3.45 1.64
C MET A 101 -11.42 2.26 2.54
N ASP A 102 -12.69 2.05 2.88
CA ASP A 102 -13.11 0.89 3.67
C ASP A 102 -12.70 -0.43 3.00
N ALA A 103 -12.89 -0.53 1.69
CA ALA A 103 -12.48 -1.70 0.92
C ALA A 103 -10.96 -1.89 0.90
N SER A 104 -10.18 -0.80 0.81
CA SER A 104 -8.71 -0.85 0.87
C SER A 104 -8.21 -1.31 2.25
N LEU A 105 -8.77 -0.78 3.33
CA LEU A 105 -8.43 -1.21 4.69
C LEU A 105 -8.69 -2.71 4.91
N GLN A 106 -9.80 -3.22 4.37
CA GLN A 106 -10.12 -4.65 4.43
C GLN A 106 -9.09 -5.50 3.67
N ARG A 107 -8.71 -5.10 2.44
CA ARG A 107 -7.71 -5.81 1.64
C ARG A 107 -6.33 -5.77 2.28
N LEU A 108 -5.92 -4.60 2.78
CA LEU A 108 -4.63 -4.40 3.46
C LEU A 108 -4.59 -5.01 4.87
N LYS A 109 -5.76 -5.38 5.44
CA LYS A 109 -5.88 -5.97 6.79
C LYS A 109 -5.35 -5.05 7.88
N VAL A 110 -5.57 -3.76 7.75
CA VAL A 110 -5.18 -2.71 8.70
C VAL A 110 -6.37 -1.85 9.08
N ASP A 111 -6.29 -1.16 10.20
CA ASP A 111 -7.30 -0.23 10.69
C ASP A 111 -7.10 1.21 10.18
N HIS A 112 -5.90 1.52 9.67
CA HIS A 112 -5.58 2.81 9.08
C HIS A 112 -4.47 2.71 8.04
N VAL A 113 -4.42 3.71 7.16
CA VAL A 113 -3.26 4.04 6.32
C VAL A 113 -2.71 5.39 6.74
N ASP A 114 -1.44 5.63 6.46
CA ASP A 114 -0.78 6.89 6.88
C ASP A 114 -0.93 7.99 5.84
N LEU A 115 -1.11 7.60 4.57
CA LEU A 115 -1.19 8.52 3.47
C LEU A 115 -2.11 7.99 2.35
#